data_9eeb28e1302a0eb05d0f72a86a199929
#
_entry.id   9eeb28e1302a0eb05d0f72a86a199929
#
_cell.length_a   1.000
_cell.length_b   1.000
_cell.length_c   1.000
_cell.angle_alpha   90.00
_cell.angle_beta   90.00
_cell.angle_gamma   90.00
#
_symmetry.space_group_name_H-M   'P 1'
#
loop_
_entity.id
_entity.type
_entity.pdbx_description
1 polymer ?
#
loop_
_entity_poly.entity_id
_entity_poly.type
_entity_poly.pdbx_seq_one_letter_code
_entity_poly.pdbx_strand_id
1 'polypeptide(L)'
;MKIALIGYGKMGHIIEEMAQERGHQVICTIDKDNLRDFDSETFVAADVAIEFTTPATAEENIRRAWSKGKPVVCGTTGWNVDEFIIRNSQFLITNALVWSSNYSIGVNILFALNKQLAKIMQRYPEYTPSITEVHHVHKLDAPSGTAKTLAEQIRTALIPTPPTPSERGFSEQPSSPSFGGVGEVEVPITSVREGEVPGIHSVTWDSEVDTLCFSHSAKSRKGFALGAVLAAEWIIGKTGYHTFDEVMNS
;
A
#
# COMPACT_ATOMS: atom_id res chain seq x y z
N MET A 1 -1.66 19.82 13.48
CA MET A 1 -0.27 19.84 12.93
C MET A 1 -0.20 20.71 11.70
N LYS A 2 1.00 21.16 11.35
CA LYS A 2 1.32 21.93 10.16
C LYS A 2 1.89 20.98 9.12
N ILE A 3 1.32 20.97 7.93
CA ILE A 3 1.67 20.03 6.84
C ILE A 3 2.30 20.81 5.69
N ALA A 4 3.39 20.26 5.13
CA ALA A 4 3.90 20.63 3.83
C ALA A 4 3.45 19.58 2.80
N LEU A 5 2.86 19.99 1.69
CA LEU A 5 2.52 19.11 0.56
C LEU A 5 3.59 19.23 -0.52
N ILE A 6 4.14 18.10 -0.94
CA ILE A 6 5.06 18.00 -2.07
C ILE A 6 4.32 17.27 -3.19
N GLY A 7 4.04 17.98 -4.26
CA GLY A 7 3.11 17.60 -5.30
C GLY A 7 1.71 18.16 -5.04
N TYR A 8 1.34 19.21 -5.76
CA TYR A 8 0.05 19.91 -5.58
C TYR A 8 -0.88 19.72 -6.79
N GLY A 9 -0.92 18.46 -7.27
CA GLY A 9 -1.86 18.01 -8.30
C GLY A 9 -3.20 17.52 -7.74
N LYS A 10 -3.88 16.64 -8.46
CA LYS A 10 -5.21 16.10 -8.07
C LYS A 10 -5.22 15.51 -6.65
N MET A 11 -4.18 14.76 -6.26
CA MET A 11 -4.10 14.19 -4.89
C MET A 11 -3.78 15.27 -3.86
N GLY A 12 -2.86 16.19 -4.15
CA GLY A 12 -2.48 17.27 -3.23
C GLY A 12 -3.68 18.10 -2.78
N HIS A 13 -4.57 18.49 -3.70
CA HIS A 13 -5.81 19.21 -3.37
C HIS A 13 -6.76 18.42 -2.47
N ILE A 14 -6.92 17.10 -2.72
CA ILE A 14 -7.80 16.26 -1.90
C ILE A 14 -7.18 16.03 -0.53
N ILE A 15 -5.85 15.90 -0.44
CA ILE A 15 -5.13 15.76 0.83
C ILE A 15 -5.26 17.05 1.66
N GLU A 16 -5.15 18.22 1.03
CA GLU A 16 -5.38 19.50 1.72
C GLU A 16 -6.79 19.60 2.30
N GLU A 17 -7.83 19.31 1.49
CA GLU A 17 -9.23 19.28 1.94
C GLU A 17 -9.38 18.35 3.16
N MET A 18 -8.85 17.14 3.05
CA MET A 18 -8.92 16.14 4.13
C MET A 18 -8.15 16.56 5.39
N ALA A 19 -6.98 17.18 5.23
CA ALA A 19 -6.20 17.71 6.33
C ALA A 19 -6.96 18.82 7.06
N GLN A 20 -7.60 19.74 6.35
CA GLN A 20 -8.41 20.81 6.91
C GLN A 20 -9.65 20.27 7.65
N GLU A 21 -10.37 19.31 7.04
CA GLU A 21 -11.50 18.63 7.69
C GLU A 21 -11.11 17.98 9.04
N ARG A 22 -9.84 17.54 9.17
CA ARG A 22 -9.28 16.96 10.39
C ARG A 22 -8.63 17.98 11.34
N GLY A 23 -8.75 19.29 11.07
CA GLY A 23 -8.21 20.37 11.90
C GLY A 23 -6.71 20.61 11.76
N HIS A 24 -6.10 20.18 10.66
CA HIS A 24 -4.71 20.46 10.32
C HIS A 24 -4.58 21.65 9.38
N GLN A 25 -3.37 22.21 9.28
CA GLN A 25 -3.07 23.33 8.40
C GLN A 25 -2.03 22.91 7.36
N VAL A 26 -2.36 23.05 6.10
CA VAL A 26 -1.36 23.03 5.02
C VAL A 26 -0.75 24.43 4.93
N ILE A 27 0.53 24.53 5.28
CA ILE A 27 1.23 25.82 5.37
C ILE A 27 2.22 26.03 4.23
N CYS A 28 2.55 24.97 3.49
CA CYS A 28 3.45 25.03 2.36
C CYS A 28 3.01 24.01 1.30
N THR A 29 3.01 24.43 0.03
CA THR A 29 2.80 23.53 -1.11
C THR A 29 3.98 23.67 -2.06
N ILE A 30 4.58 22.53 -2.45
CA ILE A 30 5.71 22.47 -3.37
C ILE A 30 5.28 21.70 -4.62
N ASP A 31 5.55 22.30 -5.78
CA ASP A 31 5.38 21.68 -7.09
C ASP A 31 6.62 21.98 -7.96
N LYS A 32 6.62 21.51 -9.20
CA LYS A 32 7.72 21.67 -10.17
C LYS A 32 8.20 23.13 -10.35
N ASP A 33 7.32 24.10 -10.17
CA ASP A 33 7.60 25.51 -10.46
C ASP A 33 8.14 26.30 -9.25
N ASN A 34 8.11 25.73 -8.03
CA ASN A 34 8.54 26.41 -6.80
C ASN A 34 9.46 25.55 -5.90
N LEU A 35 10.32 24.74 -6.47
CA LEU A 35 11.25 23.86 -5.74
C LEU A 35 12.19 24.59 -4.74
N ARG A 36 12.32 25.93 -4.84
CA ARG A 36 13.06 26.74 -3.88
C ARG A 36 12.39 26.84 -2.53
N ASP A 37 11.09 26.56 -2.47
CA ASP A 37 10.30 26.66 -1.24
C ASP A 37 10.62 25.54 -0.22
N PHE A 38 11.40 24.51 -0.61
CA PHE A 38 12.05 23.60 0.36
C PHE A 38 12.95 24.33 1.35
N ASP A 39 13.47 25.50 0.99
CA ASP A 39 14.32 26.34 1.85
C ASP A 39 13.55 27.47 2.54
N SER A 40 12.23 27.57 2.33
CA SER A 40 11.39 28.60 2.94
C SER A 40 11.18 28.37 4.44
N GLU A 41 10.97 29.46 5.16
CA GLU A 41 10.59 29.40 6.58
C GLU A 41 9.29 28.62 6.81
N THR A 42 8.34 28.68 5.86
CA THR A 42 7.08 27.94 5.91
C THR A 42 7.30 26.43 5.82
N PHE A 43 8.20 25.96 4.92
CA PHE A 43 8.53 24.53 4.86
C PHE A 43 9.23 24.06 6.13
N VAL A 44 10.18 24.85 6.62
CA VAL A 44 10.91 24.56 7.88
C VAL A 44 9.97 24.55 9.09
N ALA A 45 8.89 25.33 9.07
CA ALA A 45 7.89 25.37 10.14
C ALA A 45 6.86 24.22 10.10
N ALA A 46 6.87 23.39 9.06
CA ALA A 46 5.99 22.21 8.98
C ALA A 46 6.41 21.12 9.98
N ASP A 47 5.44 20.37 10.46
CA ASP A 47 5.67 19.21 11.34
C ASP A 47 5.96 17.94 10.53
N VAL A 48 5.41 17.84 9.33
CA VAL A 48 5.49 16.67 8.42
C VAL A 48 5.37 17.09 6.97
N ALA A 49 5.99 16.34 6.07
CA ALA A 49 5.80 16.47 4.62
C ALA A 49 5.00 15.28 4.06
N ILE A 50 4.03 15.55 3.17
CA ILE A 50 3.29 14.53 2.43
C ILE A 50 3.67 14.66 0.96
N GLU A 51 4.25 13.60 0.39
CA GLU A 51 4.84 13.56 -0.95
C GLU A 51 3.98 12.71 -1.91
N PHE A 52 3.43 13.35 -2.93
CA PHE A 52 2.66 12.72 -4.01
C PHE A 52 3.01 13.36 -5.36
N THR A 53 4.16 12.98 -5.92
CA THR A 53 4.67 13.56 -7.17
C THR A 53 4.80 12.51 -8.27
N THR A 54 6.03 12.29 -8.76
CA THR A 54 6.36 11.34 -9.82
C THR A 54 7.51 10.43 -9.41
N PRO A 55 7.63 9.23 -10.03
CA PRO A 55 8.73 8.31 -9.75
C PRO A 55 10.12 8.95 -9.87
N ALA A 56 10.27 9.88 -10.83
CA ALA A 56 11.56 10.51 -11.12
C ALA A 56 11.99 11.53 -10.04
N THR A 57 11.05 12.04 -9.24
CA THR A 57 11.32 13.13 -8.28
C THR A 57 11.18 12.71 -6.82
N ALA A 58 10.52 11.58 -6.53
CA ALA A 58 10.21 11.15 -5.17
C ALA A 58 11.45 11.04 -4.27
N GLU A 59 12.51 10.37 -4.73
CA GLU A 59 13.74 10.21 -3.94
C GLU A 59 14.35 11.54 -3.52
N GLU A 60 14.47 12.47 -4.48
CA GLU A 60 15.08 13.78 -4.22
C GLU A 60 14.19 14.61 -3.28
N ASN A 61 12.88 14.58 -3.46
CA ASN A 61 11.92 15.25 -2.59
C ASN A 61 12.03 14.76 -1.15
N ILE A 62 12.11 13.44 -0.95
CA ILE A 62 12.29 12.83 0.38
C ILE A 62 13.59 13.29 1.02
N ARG A 63 14.72 13.25 0.27
CA ARG A 63 16.03 13.72 0.80
C ARG A 63 16.01 15.19 1.19
N ARG A 64 15.37 16.05 0.39
CA ARG A 64 15.21 17.47 0.70
C ARG A 64 14.39 17.69 1.98
N ALA A 65 13.27 16.98 2.14
CA ALA A 65 12.47 17.05 3.35
C ALA A 65 13.27 16.57 4.58
N TRP A 66 13.99 15.46 4.47
CA TRP A 66 14.87 14.95 5.53
C TRP A 66 16.00 15.91 5.90
N SER A 67 16.60 16.62 4.93
CA SER A 67 17.63 17.63 5.21
C SER A 67 17.11 18.79 6.07
N LYS A 68 15.81 18.99 6.13
CA LYS A 68 15.12 19.95 7.00
C LYS A 68 14.52 19.30 8.26
N GLY A 69 14.86 18.02 8.52
CA GLY A 69 14.36 17.28 9.69
C GLY A 69 12.86 16.97 9.62
N LYS A 70 12.27 16.87 8.42
CA LYS A 70 10.85 16.61 8.27
C LYS A 70 10.60 15.12 8.03
N PRO A 71 9.77 14.44 8.88
CA PRO A 71 9.27 13.11 8.55
C PRO A 71 8.43 13.16 7.27
N VAL A 72 8.44 12.09 6.49
CA VAL A 72 7.80 12.05 5.17
C VAL A 72 6.79 10.92 5.08
N VAL A 73 5.60 11.24 4.57
CA VAL A 73 4.61 10.28 4.09
C VAL A 73 4.63 10.32 2.57
N CYS A 74 5.04 9.23 1.92
CA CYS A 74 5.19 9.19 0.47
C CYS A 74 4.20 8.20 -0.15
N GLY A 75 3.39 8.70 -1.10
CA GLY A 75 2.45 7.90 -1.89
C GLY A 75 2.82 7.82 -3.38
N THR A 76 3.96 8.35 -3.77
CA THR A 76 4.46 8.19 -5.13
C THR A 76 4.84 6.73 -5.36
N THR A 77 4.37 6.16 -6.47
CA THR A 77 4.60 4.77 -6.88
C THR A 77 5.46 4.70 -8.15
N GLY A 78 5.92 3.50 -8.53
CA GLY A 78 6.65 3.29 -9.77
C GLY A 78 8.16 3.58 -9.68
N TRP A 79 8.73 3.60 -8.49
CA TRP A 79 10.17 3.72 -8.20
C TRP A 79 10.63 2.64 -7.22
N ASN A 80 11.93 2.43 -7.07
CA ASN A 80 12.49 1.34 -6.26
C ASN A 80 12.71 1.81 -4.81
N VAL A 81 11.67 1.66 -3.99
CA VAL A 81 11.69 2.06 -2.56
C VAL A 81 12.68 1.22 -1.76
N ASP A 82 12.75 -0.08 -1.99
CA ASP A 82 13.63 -0.98 -1.23
C ASP A 82 15.10 -0.60 -1.43
N GLU A 83 15.50 -0.36 -2.66
CA GLU A 83 16.85 0.12 -2.98
C GLU A 83 17.13 1.50 -2.37
N PHE A 84 16.15 2.41 -2.39
CA PHE A 84 16.28 3.71 -1.76
C PHE A 84 16.51 3.60 -0.25
N ILE A 85 15.75 2.76 0.45
CA ILE A 85 15.86 2.54 1.89
C ILE A 85 17.23 1.98 2.23
N ILE A 86 17.71 0.97 1.49
CA ILE A 86 19.03 0.37 1.69
C ILE A 86 20.13 1.43 1.54
N ARG A 87 20.10 2.21 0.45
CA ARG A 87 21.10 3.26 0.17
C ARG A 87 21.07 4.42 1.16
N ASN A 88 19.93 4.67 1.82
CA ASN A 88 19.74 5.78 2.74
C ASN A 88 19.51 5.34 4.19
N SER A 89 19.88 4.13 4.55
CA SER A 89 19.62 3.55 5.89
C SER A 89 20.19 4.39 7.03
N GLN A 90 21.34 5.07 6.83
CA GLN A 90 21.92 5.96 7.83
C GLN A 90 21.07 7.21 8.10
N PHE A 91 20.28 7.68 7.12
CA PHE A 91 19.40 8.84 7.31
C PHE A 91 18.14 8.47 8.10
N LEU A 92 17.72 7.21 8.06
CA LEU A 92 16.56 6.70 8.79
C LEU A 92 16.78 6.60 10.30
N ILE A 93 18.03 6.72 10.77
CA ILE A 93 18.35 6.79 12.21
C ILE A 93 17.72 8.05 12.85
N THR A 94 17.67 9.15 12.11
CA THR A 94 17.18 10.46 12.60
C THR A 94 15.96 10.96 11.85
N ASN A 95 15.58 10.34 10.75
CA ASN A 95 14.44 10.71 9.92
C ASN A 95 13.43 9.57 9.85
N ALA A 96 12.20 9.88 9.46
CA ALA A 96 11.16 8.90 9.28
C ALA A 96 10.58 8.94 7.87
N LEU A 97 10.19 7.76 7.37
CA LEU A 97 9.46 7.58 6.13
C LEU A 97 8.32 6.57 6.33
N VAL A 98 7.09 6.97 6.03
CA VAL A 98 6.02 6.02 5.73
C VAL A 98 5.84 6.00 4.23
N TRP A 99 5.98 4.82 3.63
CA TRP A 99 5.65 4.64 2.21
C TRP A 99 4.57 3.58 2.03
N SER A 100 3.66 3.86 1.11
CA SER A 100 2.69 2.87 0.66
C SER A 100 2.32 3.10 -0.80
N SER A 101 2.14 2.00 -1.53
CA SER A 101 1.55 2.05 -2.88
C SER A 101 0.05 2.35 -2.85
N ASN A 102 -0.58 2.25 -1.68
CA ASN A 102 -2.02 2.48 -1.52
C ASN A 102 -2.37 2.88 -0.08
N TYR A 103 -2.80 4.11 0.12
CA TYR A 103 -3.22 4.66 1.42
C TYR A 103 -4.73 4.47 1.70
N SER A 104 -5.50 3.78 0.84
CA SER A 104 -6.91 3.52 1.11
C SER A 104 -7.06 2.57 2.31
N ILE A 105 -7.70 3.05 3.37
CA ILE A 105 -8.01 2.24 4.57
C ILE A 105 -8.77 0.98 4.17
N GLY A 106 -9.83 1.13 3.33
CA GLY A 106 -10.64 0.00 2.89
C GLY A 106 -9.85 -1.04 2.08
N VAL A 107 -8.90 -0.60 1.22
CA VAL A 107 -8.02 -1.53 0.48
C VAL A 107 -7.06 -2.24 1.43
N ASN A 108 -6.51 -1.56 2.43
CA ASN A 108 -5.62 -2.21 3.40
C ASN A 108 -6.36 -3.20 4.31
N ILE A 109 -7.62 -2.91 4.68
CA ILE A 109 -8.50 -3.88 5.35
C ILE A 109 -8.74 -5.10 4.42
N LEU A 110 -9.02 -4.86 3.13
CA LEU A 110 -9.16 -5.92 2.13
C LEU A 110 -7.88 -6.79 2.06
N PHE A 111 -6.68 -6.18 2.05
CA PHE A 111 -5.41 -6.92 2.08
C PHE A 111 -5.24 -7.76 3.35
N ALA A 112 -5.58 -7.22 4.52
CA ALA A 112 -5.49 -7.95 5.78
C ALA A 112 -6.44 -9.16 5.81
N LEU A 113 -7.69 -8.98 5.39
CA LEU A 113 -8.68 -10.05 5.28
C LEU A 113 -8.26 -11.10 4.25
N ASN A 114 -7.72 -10.67 3.09
CA ASN A 114 -7.25 -11.57 2.05
C ASN A 114 -6.13 -12.50 2.54
N LYS A 115 -5.14 -11.94 3.24
CA LYS A 115 -4.05 -12.74 3.85
C LYS A 115 -4.57 -13.77 4.86
N GLN A 116 -5.51 -13.38 5.71
CA GLN A 116 -6.09 -14.28 6.71
C GLN A 116 -6.93 -15.37 6.06
N LEU A 117 -7.79 -15.01 5.11
CA LEU A 117 -8.65 -15.96 4.41
C LEU A 117 -7.81 -16.95 3.59
N ALA A 118 -6.80 -16.49 2.85
CA ALA A 118 -5.93 -17.37 2.08
C ALA A 118 -5.23 -18.43 2.97
N LYS A 119 -4.81 -18.07 4.20
CA LYS A 119 -4.27 -19.05 5.17
C LYS A 119 -5.32 -20.07 5.62
N ILE A 120 -6.57 -19.66 5.76
CA ILE A 120 -7.67 -20.60 6.11
C ILE A 120 -7.91 -21.54 4.94
N MET A 121 -7.96 -21.03 3.72
CA MET A 121 -8.25 -21.76 2.49
C MET A 121 -7.17 -22.80 2.11
N GLN A 122 -5.97 -22.72 2.65
CA GLN A 122 -4.97 -23.81 2.51
C GLN A 122 -5.50 -25.19 2.92
N ARG A 123 -6.48 -25.24 3.82
CA ARG A 123 -7.09 -26.48 4.34
C ARG A 123 -8.28 -26.95 3.52
N TYR A 124 -8.70 -26.18 2.53
CA TYR A 124 -9.90 -26.42 1.72
C TYR A 124 -9.54 -26.33 0.23
N PRO A 125 -8.82 -27.36 -0.31
CA PRO A 125 -8.29 -27.33 -1.68
C PRO A 125 -9.39 -27.37 -2.76
N GLU A 126 -10.63 -27.66 -2.40
CA GLU A 126 -11.80 -27.60 -3.28
C GLU A 126 -12.19 -26.19 -3.68
N TYR A 127 -11.72 -25.15 -2.96
CA TYR A 127 -12.00 -23.77 -3.30
C TYR A 127 -10.92 -23.20 -4.22
N THR A 128 -11.33 -22.65 -5.34
CA THR A 128 -10.47 -22.02 -6.34
C THR A 128 -10.54 -20.50 -6.24
N PRO A 129 -9.41 -19.78 -6.02
CA PRO A 129 -9.40 -18.33 -5.93
C PRO A 129 -9.44 -17.66 -7.31
N SER A 130 -10.12 -16.53 -7.39
CA SER A 130 -10.06 -15.61 -8.52
C SER A 130 -10.22 -14.15 -8.08
N ILE A 131 -9.77 -13.22 -8.91
CA ILE A 131 -9.86 -11.78 -8.62
C ILE A 131 -10.52 -11.09 -9.80
N THR A 132 -11.45 -10.18 -9.51
CA THR A 132 -12.00 -9.25 -10.50
C THR A 132 -11.71 -7.82 -10.06
N GLU A 133 -11.18 -7.00 -10.97
CA GLU A 133 -10.98 -5.58 -10.73
C GLU A 133 -11.67 -4.74 -11.81
N VAL A 134 -12.33 -3.64 -11.39
CA VAL A 134 -13.01 -2.71 -12.28
C VAL A 134 -12.48 -1.30 -12.04
N HIS A 135 -12.07 -0.61 -13.11
CA HIS A 135 -11.60 0.77 -13.08
C HIS A 135 -12.13 1.56 -14.28
N HIS A 136 -11.99 2.88 -14.19
CA HIS A 136 -12.33 3.79 -15.28
C HIS A 136 -11.57 3.50 -16.58
N VAL A 137 -12.13 3.90 -17.70
CA VAL A 137 -11.59 3.63 -19.06
C VAL A 137 -10.21 4.25 -19.32
N HIS A 138 -9.81 5.26 -18.55
CA HIS A 138 -8.50 5.92 -18.68
C HIS A 138 -7.37 5.26 -17.92
N LYS A 139 -7.62 4.15 -17.19
CA LYS A 139 -6.58 3.41 -16.45
C LYS A 139 -5.79 2.52 -17.41
N LEU A 140 -4.48 2.82 -17.55
CA LEU A 140 -3.61 2.17 -18.52
C LEU A 140 -3.10 0.79 -18.07
N ASP A 141 -2.79 0.66 -16.78
CA ASP A 141 -2.28 -0.61 -16.23
C ASP A 141 -3.42 -1.61 -16.03
N ALA A 142 -3.22 -2.83 -16.52
CA ALA A 142 -4.08 -3.99 -16.33
C ALA A 142 -3.20 -5.27 -16.21
N PRO A 143 -3.33 -6.05 -15.16
CA PRO A 143 -4.11 -5.81 -13.94
C PRO A 143 -3.56 -4.65 -13.10
N SER A 144 -4.45 -4.07 -12.24
CA SER A 144 -4.06 -3.01 -11.31
C SER A 144 -3.05 -3.49 -10.26
N GLY A 145 -2.25 -2.57 -9.69
CA GLY A 145 -1.31 -2.89 -8.62
C GLY A 145 -1.98 -3.57 -7.42
N THR A 146 -3.18 -3.11 -7.02
CA THR A 146 -3.97 -3.72 -5.95
C THR A 146 -4.35 -5.17 -6.26
N ALA A 147 -4.81 -5.46 -7.48
CA ALA A 147 -5.16 -6.83 -7.89
C ALA A 147 -3.93 -7.75 -7.90
N LYS A 148 -2.77 -7.25 -8.35
CA LYS A 148 -1.50 -7.99 -8.30
C LYS A 148 -1.09 -8.32 -6.87
N THR A 149 -1.21 -7.35 -5.95
CA THR A 149 -0.92 -7.57 -4.52
C THR A 149 -1.84 -8.63 -3.91
N LEU A 150 -3.15 -8.57 -4.20
CA LEU A 150 -4.11 -9.58 -3.72
C LEU A 150 -3.76 -10.99 -4.23
N ALA A 151 -3.44 -11.13 -5.52
CA ALA A 151 -3.03 -12.40 -6.09
C ALA A 151 -1.76 -12.96 -5.46
N GLU A 152 -0.76 -12.09 -5.24
CA GLU A 152 0.51 -12.48 -4.62
C GLU A 152 0.33 -12.93 -3.17
N GLN A 153 -0.53 -12.26 -2.41
CA GLN A 153 -0.88 -12.69 -1.05
C GLN A 153 -1.51 -14.08 -1.02
N ILE A 154 -2.40 -14.39 -1.97
CA ILE A 154 -3.01 -15.71 -2.11
C ILE A 154 -1.97 -16.74 -2.50
N ARG A 155 -1.15 -16.48 -3.52
CA ARG A 155 -0.07 -17.39 -3.95
C ARG A 155 0.87 -17.72 -2.80
N THR A 156 1.37 -16.69 -2.12
CA THR A 156 2.29 -16.85 -0.99
C THR A 156 1.66 -17.70 0.13
N ALA A 157 0.37 -17.51 0.42
CA ALA A 157 -0.33 -18.30 1.41
C ALA A 157 -0.51 -19.75 0.99
N LEU A 158 -0.78 -20.03 -0.29
CA LEU A 158 -1.03 -21.39 -0.79
C LEU A 158 0.24 -22.22 -1.05
N ILE A 159 1.43 -21.59 -1.07
CA ILE A 159 2.70 -22.34 -1.14
C ILE A 159 2.89 -23.09 0.18
N PRO A 160 3.08 -24.44 0.15
CA PRO A 160 3.34 -25.20 1.36
C PRO A 160 4.63 -24.70 2.03
N THR A 161 4.52 -24.26 3.28
CA THR A 161 5.71 -23.93 4.07
C THR A 161 6.44 -25.26 4.38
N PRO A 162 7.73 -25.41 4.03
CA PRO A 162 8.46 -26.63 4.44
C PRO A 162 8.44 -26.75 5.97
N PRO A 163 8.24 -27.97 6.52
CA PRO A 163 8.18 -28.17 7.96
C PRO A 163 9.48 -27.69 8.60
N THR A 164 9.34 -26.93 9.68
CA THR A 164 10.49 -26.46 10.47
C THR A 164 11.29 -27.64 11.02
N PRO A 165 12.62 -27.54 11.15
CA PRO A 165 13.46 -28.65 11.64
C PRO A 165 13.08 -29.20 13.02
N SER A 166 12.34 -28.44 13.84
CA SER A 166 11.85 -28.83 15.15
C SER A 166 10.66 -29.81 15.14
N GLU A 167 9.96 -29.95 14.02
CA GLU A 167 8.78 -30.82 13.88
C GLU A 167 9.11 -32.19 13.29
N ARG A 168 10.40 -32.48 13.00
CA ARG A 168 10.86 -33.81 12.61
C ARG A 168 11.06 -34.69 13.82
N GLY A 169 10.01 -34.98 14.57
CA GLY A 169 9.97 -36.13 15.49
C GLY A 169 9.95 -37.41 14.67
N PHE A 170 10.81 -38.36 15.04
CA PHE A 170 10.83 -39.73 14.51
C PHE A 170 9.46 -40.37 14.72
N SER A 171 8.68 -40.55 13.66
CA SER A 171 7.74 -41.67 13.44
C SER A 171 6.86 -41.43 12.21
N GLU A 172 6.82 -42.46 11.36
CA GLU A 172 5.81 -42.84 10.37
C GLU A 172 5.19 -41.75 9.46
N GLN A 173 5.38 -41.95 8.17
CA GLN A 173 4.71 -41.22 7.10
C GLN A 173 3.18 -41.38 7.22
N PRO A 174 2.42 -40.29 7.45
CA PRO A 174 1.06 -40.24 6.95
C PRO A 174 1.14 -39.87 5.47
N SER A 175 0.47 -40.63 4.63
CA SER A 175 0.20 -40.33 3.25
C SER A 175 -0.60 -39.01 3.16
N SER A 176 0.10 -37.89 3.14
CA SER A 176 -0.48 -36.61 2.74
C SER A 176 -0.91 -36.76 1.28
N PRO A 177 -2.11 -36.28 0.89
CA PRO A 177 -2.43 -36.17 -0.52
C PRO A 177 -1.36 -35.27 -1.12
N SER A 178 -0.51 -35.84 -1.98
CA SER A 178 0.48 -35.11 -2.75
C SER A 178 -0.29 -34.15 -3.65
N PHE A 179 -0.23 -32.86 -3.33
CA PHE A 179 -0.41 -31.84 -4.32
C PHE A 179 0.62 -32.12 -5.40
N GLY A 180 0.17 -32.55 -6.56
CA GLY A 180 1.01 -32.88 -7.68
C GLY A 180 1.90 -31.69 -7.98
N GLY A 181 3.21 -31.93 -8.10
CA GLY A 181 4.30 -31.06 -8.46
C GLY A 181 4.16 -29.58 -8.09
N VAL A 182 5.21 -28.97 -7.58
CA VAL A 182 5.29 -27.52 -7.24
C VAL A 182 5.00 -26.70 -8.50
N GLY A 183 3.73 -26.74 -8.95
CA GLY A 183 3.18 -25.86 -9.97
C GLY A 183 2.87 -24.52 -9.31
N GLU A 184 3.32 -23.46 -9.92
CA GLU A 184 2.98 -22.10 -9.56
C GLU A 184 1.46 -21.99 -9.45
N VAL A 185 0.93 -21.66 -8.25
CA VAL A 185 -0.51 -21.48 -8.04
C VAL A 185 -0.94 -20.26 -8.83
N GLU A 186 -1.63 -20.48 -9.95
CA GLU A 186 -2.17 -19.40 -10.77
C GLU A 186 -3.44 -18.85 -10.09
N VAL A 187 -3.46 -17.54 -9.83
CA VAL A 187 -4.65 -16.81 -9.37
C VAL A 187 -5.14 -15.94 -10.52
N PRO A 188 -6.21 -16.33 -11.21
CA PRO A 188 -6.73 -15.58 -12.35
C PRO A 188 -7.17 -14.18 -11.94
N ILE A 189 -6.83 -13.16 -12.75
CA ILE A 189 -7.25 -11.78 -12.57
C ILE A 189 -8.01 -11.33 -13.80
N THR A 190 -9.28 -10.98 -13.62
CA THR A 190 -10.12 -10.34 -14.65
C THR A 190 -10.10 -8.83 -14.46
N SER A 191 -9.65 -8.10 -15.48
CA SER A 191 -9.60 -6.63 -15.47
C SER A 191 -10.70 -6.05 -16.35
N VAL A 192 -11.59 -5.24 -15.76
CA VAL A 192 -12.68 -4.54 -16.44
C VAL A 192 -12.39 -3.05 -16.48
N ARG A 193 -12.71 -2.40 -17.59
CA ARG A 193 -12.62 -0.94 -17.77
C ARG A 193 -14.00 -0.41 -18.09
N GLU A 194 -14.58 0.40 -17.19
CA GLU A 194 -15.97 0.84 -17.26
C GLU A 194 -16.13 2.27 -16.75
N GLY A 195 -16.67 3.15 -17.59
CA GLY A 195 -17.03 4.52 -17.25
C GLY A 195 -15.96 5.26 -16.45
N GLU A 196 -16.36 5.87 -15.33
CA GLU A 196 -15.50 6.61 -14.41
C GLU A 196 -15.34 5.90 -13.04
N VAL A 197 -15.45 4.56 -13.02
CA VAL A 197 -15.34 3.76 -11.79
C VAL A 197 -13.99 4.02 -11.10
N PRO A 198 -13.95 4.52 -9.84
CA PRO A 198 -12.71 4.85 -9.16
C PRO A 198 -11.84 3.64 -8.86
N GLY A 199 -12.47 2.47 -8.64
CA GLY A 199 -11.82 1.19 -8.41
C GLY A 199 -12.67 0.25 -7.57
N ILE A 200 -12.89 -0.96 -8.08
CA ILE A 200 -13.53 -2.06 -7.36
C ILE A 200 -12.56 -3.24 -7.42
N HIS A 201 -12.40 -3.95 -6.31
CA HIS A 201 -11.60 -5.17 -6.24
C HIS A 201 -12.38 -6.23 -5.48
N SER A 202 -12.63 -7.36 -6.13
CA SER A 202 -13.34 -8.50 -5.56
C SER A 202 -12.46 -9.73 -5.58
N VAL A 203 -12.36 -10.41 -4.45
CA VAL A 203 -11.72 -11.73 -4.34
C VAL A 203 -12.82 -12.76 -4.14
N THR A 204 -12.78 -13.80 -4.95
CA THR A 204 -13.75 -14.87 -4.95
C THR A 204 -13.04 -16.20 -4.72
N TRP A 205 -13.58 -17.02 -3.84
CA TRP A 205 -13.22 -18.42 -3.63
C TRP A 205 -14.44 -19.26 -3.97
N ASP A 206 -14.31 -20.06 -5.01
CA ASP A 206 -15.42 -20.81 -5.59
C ASP A 206 -15.22 -22.32 -5.45
N SER A 207 -16.29 -23.03 -5.11
CA SER A 207 -16.33 -24.49 -5.01
C SER A 207 -17.60 -25.05 -5.67
N GLU A 208 -17.75 -26.38 -5.73
CA GLU A 208 -18.97 -26.99 -6.25
C GLU A 208 -20.21 -26.75 -5.38
N VAL A 209 -20.01 -26.39 -4.10
CA VAL A 209 -21.11 -26.27 -3.14
C VAL A 209 -21.52 -24.84 -2.83
N ASP A 210 -20.55 -23.90 -2.85
CA ASP A 210 -20.82 -22.50 -2.59
C ASP A 210 -19.67 -21.59 -3.08
N THR A 211 -19.91 -20.30 -3.02
CA THR A 211 -18.97 -19.25 -3.39
C THR A 211 -18.82 -18.26 -2.24
N LEU A 212 -17.58 -18.00 -1.81
CA LEU A 212 -17.26 -16.93 -0.89
C LEU A 212 -16.66 -15.75 -1.65
N CYS A 213 -17.28 -14.58 -1.54
CA CYS A 213 -16.81 -13.36 -2.19
C CYS A 213 -16.72 -12.20 -1.20
N PHE A 214 -15.62 -11.43 -1.26
CA PHE A 214 -15.50 -10.18 -0.53
C PHE A 214 -14.92 -9.09 -1.45
N SER A 215 -15.40 -7.87 -1.29
CA SER A 215 -15.17 -6.81 -2.25
C SER A 215 -14.94 -5.47 -1.55
N HIS A 216 -14.06 -4.66 -2.13
CA HIS A 216 -13.90 -3.25 -1.83
C HIS A 216 -14.31 -2.43 -3.05
N SER A 217 -15.15 -1.42 -2.84
CA SER A 217 -15.56 -0.45 -3.87
C SER A 217 -15.23 0.97 -3.40
N ALA A 218 -14.29 1.62 -4.08
CA ALA A 218 -13.96 3.02 -3.82
C ALA A 218 -15.09 3.92 -4.35
N LYS A 219 -15.54 4.87 -3.54
CA LYS A 219 -16.53 5.89 -3.96
C LYS A 219 -15.85 7.15 -4.51
N SER A 220 -14.63 7.42 -4.03
CA SER A 220 -13.82 8.58 -4.44
C SER A 220 -12.36 8.40 -4.01
N ARG A 221 -11.51 9.35 -4.37
CA ARG A 221 -10.11 9.41 -3.94
C ARG A 221 -9.93 9.91 -2.50
N LYS A 222 -10.97 10.37 -1.82
CA LYS A 222 -10.89 10.85 -0.42
C LYS A 222 -10.36 9.78 0.54
N GLY A 223 -10.65 8.50 0.28
CA GLY A 223 -10.13 7.39 1.09
C GLY A 223 -8.60 7.28 1.09
N PHE A 224 -7.95 7.57 -0.04
CA PHE A 224 -6.48 7.60 -0.14
C PHE A 224 -5.91 8.84 0.59
N ALA A 225 -6.54 10.00 0.44
CA ALA A 225 -6.13 11.23 1.11
C ALA A 225 -6.26 11.10 2.63
N LEU A 226 -7.36 10.52 3.11
CA LEU A 226 -7.57 10.25 4.53
C LEU A 226 -6.43 9.38 5.10
N GLY A 227 -6.10 8.29 4.45
CA GLY A 227 -5.01 7.44 4.91
C GLY A 227 -3.64 8.13 4.90
N ALA A 228 -3.36 8.97 3.91
CA ALA A 228 -2.12 9.77 3.89
C ALA A 228 -2.06 10.77 5.06
N VAL A 229 -3.18 11.40 5.43
CA VAL A 229 -3.26 12.31 6.58
C VAL A 229 -3.12 11.53 7.90
N LEU A 230 -3.75 10.36 8.02
CA LEU A 230 -3.57 9.48 9.20
C LEU A 230 -2.11 9.02 9.35
N ALA A 231 -1.45 8.67 8.25
CA ALA A 231 -0.02 8.35 8.29
C ALA A 231 0.83 9.54 8.72
N ALA A 232 0.46 10.76 8.31
CA ALA A 232 1.13 11.99 8.72
C ALA A 232 0.94 12.28 10.23
N GLU A 233 -0.24 12.02 10.78
CA GLU A 233 -0.48 12.09 12.23
C GLU A 233 0.36 11.08 13.00
N TRP A 234 0.43 9.86 12.47
CA TRP A 234 1.08 8.74 13.12
C TRP A 234 2.61 8.85 13.15
N ILE A 235 3.23 9.40 12.09
CA ILE A 235 4.70 9.43 11.91
C ILE A 235 5.41 10.44 12.84
N ILE A 236 4.68 11.40 13.41
CA ILE A 236 5.27 12.44 14.27
C ILE A 236 6.03 11.82 15.44
N GLY A 237 7.30 12.23 15.60
CA GLY A 237 8.17 11.75 16.67
C GLY A 237 8.76 10.36 16.46
N LYS A 238 8.54 9.76 15.29
CA LYS A 238 9.14 8.45 14.92
C LYS A 238 10.40 8.63 14.08
N THR A 239 11.18 7.55 14.00
CA THR A 239 12.32 7.41 13.08
C THR A 239 12.25 6.05 12.40
N GLY A 240 12.94 5.90 11.28
CA GLY A 240 12.97 4.65 10.53
C GLY A 240 12.02 4.62 9.34
N TYR A 241 12.03 3.48 8.68
CA TYR A 241 11.10 3.17 7.61
C TYR A 241 9.89 2.41 8.15
N HIS A 242 8.72 2.82 7.74
CA HIS A 242 7.46 2.23 8.14
C HIS A 242 6.54 2.00 6.94
N THR A 243 5.70 1.00 7.07
CA THR A 243 4.64 0.70 6.11
C THR A 243 3.30 1.28 6.58
N PHE A 244 2.35 1.43 5.67
CA PHE A 244 1.00 1.84 6.06
C PHE A 244 0.26 0.76 6.87
N ASP A 245 0.67 -0.50 6.76
CA ASP A 245 0.16 -1.60 7.59
C ASP A 245 0.46 -1.36 9.08
N GLU A 246 1.66 -0.84 9.41
CA GLU A 246 2.01 -0.45 10.78
C GLU A 246 1.15 0.71 11.30
N VAL A 247 0.83 1.69 10.42
CA VAL A 247 -0.08 2.78 10.76
C VAL A 247 -1.47 2.27 11.09
N MET A 248 -1.96 1.28 10.34
CA MET A 248 -3.30 0.70 10.51
C MET A 248 -3.44 -0.18 11.75
N ASN A 249 -2.35 -0.71 12.28
CA ASN A 249 -2.33 -1.65 13.41
C ASN A 249 -1.90 -1.00 14.74
N SER A 250 -1.79 0.32 14.79
CA SER A 250 -1.34 1.10 15.96
C SER A 250 -2.47 1.61 16.85
#